data_24fd5794b3c6ba6a99c4d293d936b34a
#
_entry.id   24fd5794b3c6ba6a99c4d293d936b34a
#
_cell.length_a   1.000
_cell.length_b   1.000
_cell.length_c   1.000
_cell.angle_alpha   90.00
_cell.angle_beta   90.00
_cell.angle_gamma   90.00
#
_symmetry.space_group_name_H-M   'P 1'
#
loop_
_entity.id
_entity.type
_entity.pdbx_description
1 polymer ?
#
loop_
_entity_poly.entity_id
_entity_poly.type
_entity_poly.pdbx_seq_one_letter_code
_entity_poly.pdbx_strand_id
1 'polypeptide(L)'
;MRQSPGVSRRALLQRAAALACAGAWPSGADAQALAATTPPSTPPPQGTVPAPYTPRVIDAAGAQADVALLERALKAIHPGLTRRSSAAEMDAGFSSLRASVQGPVGELDFYRELSALLALVRCSHTKAEAPAAFERWRQVHPSHVPLRFRWIEGRMVVVSCADAALPAGSEVLALNGRAVSDWMQTLGRLVSVDGHTPWARDANLADDGDLMGSGFDHFLPCVAGLPKRFELDAVRLGERGASRLSLAPLSFEDWLKLPNGSRTWRANFSEATQWRLLRPGTGYLRVGTFVNYRKPTDAQALFTRAMLDLQAQGARQLIVDLRDNGGGSDDAALALLDHLALKPYTYQRAMRLKAVRYGDLEAHIETWGDRQALFHAPLSQFIRTPEGWYERRAEDHPEHLQPRQPAAAAFGGEVVVLTGSLNASGATMVVAKLQDMGLARLVGGRCGGSADGPTAGRIFTVVLPSSGIRVRIPLVFNHMTVTRYDPRGGISPDVLVEETVEHFRAGHDEVLAQALKTLGAA
;
A
#
# COMPACT_ATOMS: atom_id res chain seq x y z
N MET A 1 50.34 -3.57 -8.13
CA MET A 1 49.36 -4.59 -7.72
C MET A 1 49.44 -4.73 -6.21
N ARG A 2 48.52 -4.13 -5.47
CA ARG A 2 48.29 -4.39 -4.03
C ARG A 2 46.82 -4.67 -3.86
N GLN A 3 46.49 -5.88 -3.43
CA GLN A 3 45.15 -6.35 -3.11
C GLN A 3 44.67 -5.68 -1.83
N SER A 4 43.45 -5.13 -1.85
CA SER A 4 42.72 -4.64 -0.68
C SER A 4 42.12 -5.82 0.10
N PRO A 5 42.20 -5.85 1.44
CA PRO A 5 41.66 -6.96 2.23
C PRO A 5 40.13 -6.87 2.30
N GLY A 6 39.47 -7.96 1.95
CA GLY A 6 38.04 -8.13 2.09
C GLY A 6 37.60 -8.15 3.55
N VAL A 7 36.58 -7.36 3.86
CA VAL A 7 35.92 -7.34 5.17
C VAL A 7 35.17 -8.65 5.38
N SER A 8 35.54 -9.41 6.41
CA SER A 8 34.96 -10.71 6.69
C SER A 8 33.51 -10.57 7.25
N ARG A 9 32.65 -11.54 6.92
CA ARG A 9 31.27 -11.67 7.43
C ARG A 9 31.16 -11.56 8.97
N ARG A 10 32.21 -11.90 9.68
CA ARG A 10 32.33 -11.83 11.15
C ARG A 10 32.46 -10.39 11.67
N ALA A 11 33.06 -9.49 10.91
CA ALA A 11 33.23 -8.08 11.27
C ALA A 11 31.91 -7.27 11.06
N LEU A 12 31.06 -7.69 10.14
CA LEU A 12 29.72 -7.12 9.96
C LEU A 12 28.75 -7.53 11.09
N LEU A 13 28.86 -8.76 11.59
CA LEU A 13 28.05 -9.26 12.72
C LEU A 13 28.50 -8.65 14.07
N GLN A 14 29.76 -8.30 14.25
CA GLN A 14 30.26 -7.65 15.47
C GLN A 14 29.92 -6.15 15.55
N ARG A 15 29.70 -5.47 14.42
CA ARG A 15 29.20 -4.07 14.42
C ARG A 15 27.71 -3.97 14.69
N ALA A 16 26.92 -5.00 14.40
CA ALA A 16 25.50 -5.08 14.77
C ALA A 16 25.28 -5.30 16.28
N ALA A 17 26.25 -5.91 16.98
CA ALA A 17 26.14 -6.20 18.41
C ALA A 17 26.49 -4.99 19.33
N ALA A 18 27.14 -3.95 18.82
CA ALA A 18 27.57 -2.79 19.62
C ALA A 18 26.50 -1.67 19.74
N LEU A 19 25.39 -1.77 19.01
CA LEU A 19 24.24 -0.84 19.08
C LEU A 19 23.08 -1.35 19.96
N ALA A 20 23.26 -2.48 20.62
CA ALA A 20 22.20 -3.15 21.40
C ALA A 20 22.06 -2.66 22.85
N CYS A 21 22.78 -1.63 23.29
CA CYS A 21 22.74 -1.16 24.68
C CYS A 21 21.96 0.15 24.92
N ALA A 22 21.38 0.75 23.88
CA ALA A 22 20.41 1.83 24.04
C ALA A 22 19.04 1.27 23.61
N GLY A 23 18.08 1.20 24.53
CA GLY A 23 16.77 0.59 24.34
C GLY A 23 15.84 1.28 23.33
N ALA A 24 16.38 1.72 22.19
CA ALA A 24 15.63 2.26 21.08
C ALA A 24 15.14 1.12 20.18
N TRP A 25 13.84 1.01 19.97
CA TRP A 25 13.27 0.18 18.93
C TRP A 25 13.74 0.69 17.57
N PRO A 26 14.17 -0.19 16.66
CA PRO A 26 14.54 0.25 15.33
C PRO A 26 13.36 0.98 14.68
N SER A 27 13.64 2.14 14.09
CA SER A 27 12.68 2.91 13.29
C SER A 27 12.16 2.05 12.14
N GLY A 28 10.99 2.38 11.59
CA GLY A 28 10.30 1.61 10.55
C GLY A 28 11.14 1.21 9.32
N ALA A 29 12.36 1.74 9.19
CA ALA A 29 13.33 1.41 8.14
C ALA A 29 13.77 -0.07 8.13
N ASP A 30 13.87 -0.72 9.30
CA ASP A 30 14.29 -2.13 9.37
C ASP A 30 13.17 -3.11 8.99
N ALA A 31 11.97 -2.60 8.85
CA ALA A 31 10.74 -3.38 8.77
C ALA A 31 10.54 -4.15 7.45
N GLN A 32 11.11 -3.70 6.37
CA GLN A 32 10.80 -4.21 5.03
C GLN A 32 12.02 -4.74 4.27
N ALA A 33 13.21 -4.66 4.85
CA ALA A 33 14.43 -5.21 4.25
C ALA A 33 14.38 -6.74 4.07
N LEU A 34 13.53 -7.46 4.82
CA LEU A 34 13.39 -8.91 4.74
C LEU A 34 12.37 -9.39 3.70
N ALA A 35 11.47 -8.53 3.23
CA ALA A 35 10.57 -8.88 2.11
C ALA A 35 11.31 -8.95 0.75
N ALA A 36 12.54 -8.43 0.69
CA ALA A 36 13.36 -8.37 -0.53
C ALA A 36 14.40 -9.50 -0.66
N THR A 37 14.51 -10.42 0.28
CA THR A 37 15.50 -11.51 0.25
C THR A 37 14.92 -12.88 -0.09
N THR A 38 14.04 -12.96 -1.07
CA THR A 38 13.92 -14.22 -1.82
C THR A 38 15.06 -14.22 -2.83
N PRO A 39 16.00 -15.20 -2.82
CA PRO A 39 17.03 -15.27 -3.85
C PRO A 39 16.35 -15.37 -5.21
N PRO A 40 16.89 -14.70 -6.26
CA PRO A 40 16.33 -14.84 -7.59
C PRO A 40 16.39 -16.33 -7.95
N SER A 41 15.21 -16.91 -8.21
CA SER A 41 15.13 -18.25 -8.76
C SER A 41 15.79 -18.23 -10.14
N THR A 42 16.73 -19.15 -10.37
CA THR A 42 17.34 -19.35 -11.69
C THR A 42 16.20 -19.55 -12.70
N PRO A 43 16.11 -18.77 -13.79
CA PRO A 43 15.09 -19.00 -14.79
C PRO A 43 15.23 -20.42 -15.37
N PRO A 44 14.12 -21.11 -15.66
CA PRO A 44 14.17 -22.41 -16.29
C PRO A 44 14.84 -22.32 -17.66
N PRO A 45 15.47 -23.40 -18.15
CA PRO A 45 16.12 -23.42 -19.45
C PRO A 45 15.11 -23.06 -20.55
N GLN A 46 15.52 -22.17 -21.46
CA GLN A 46 14.69 -21.73 -22.58
C GLN A 46 14.27 -22.95 -23.42
N GLY A 47 12.96 -23.13 -23.63
CA GLY A 47 12.40 -24.13 -24.55
C GLY A 47 11.48 -25.19 -23.95
N THR A 48 11.34 -25.29 -22.62
CA THR A 48 10.36 -26.19 -22.00
C THR A 48 9.06 -25.45 -21.73
N VAL A 49 7.94 -25.92 -22.31
CA VAL A 49 6.60 -25.44 -21.87
C VAL A 49 6.44 -25.89 -20.44
N PRO A 50 6.34 -24.96 -19.51
CA PRO A 50 6.28 -25.31 -18.11
C PRO A 50 4.97 -26.04 -17.78
N ALA A 51 5.03 -27.01 -16.87
CA ALA A 51 3.84 -27.72 -16.40
C ALA A 51 2.81 -26.73 -15.81
N PRO A 52 1.51 -26.96 -16.01
CA PRO A 52 0.46 -26.20 -15.35
C PRO A 52 0.65 -26.20 -13.83
N TYR A 53 0.34 -25.07 -13.17
CA TYR A 53 0.32 -25.05 -11.72
C TYR A 53 -0.74 -26.02 -11.20
N THR A 54 -0.34 -26.91 -10.30
CA THR A 54 -1.26 -27.81 -9.60
C THR A 54 -1.39 -27.35 -8.16
N PRO A 55 -2.54 -26.76 -7.79
CA PRO A 55 -2.78 -26.33 -6.41
C PRO A 55 -2.68 -27.50 -5.44
N ARG A 56 -2.04 -27.26 -4.29
CA ARG A 56 -2.02 -28.22 -3.19
C ARG A 56 -3.42 -28.32 -2.58
N VAL A 57 -3.81 -29.52 -2.16
CA VAL A 57 -5.05 -29.75 -1.40
C VAL A 57 -4.72 -29.79 0.08
N ILE A 58 -5.49 -29.06 0.87
CA ILE A 58 -5.42 -29.00 2.33
C ILE A 58 -6.60 -29.84 2.84
N ASP A 59 -6.35 -30.77 3.78
CA ASP A 59 -7.43 -31.53 4.38
C ASP A 59 -8.32 -30.65 5.29
N ALA A 60 -9.53 -31.10 5.53
CA ALA A 60 -10.52 -30.33 6.30
C ALA A 60 -10.05 -30.00 7.73
N ALA A 61 -9.40 -30.96 8.41
CA ALA A 61 -8.93 -30.77 9.78
C ALA A 61 -7.84 -29.69 9.84
N GLY A 62 -6.89 -29.72 8.90
CA GLY A 62 -5.83 -28.73 8.77
C GLY A 62 -6.36 -27.34 8.43
N ALA A 63 -7.32 -27.25 7.49
CA ALA A 63 -7.94 -25.97 7.14
C ALA A 63 -8.73 -25.37 8.32
N GLN A 64 -9.47 -26.17 9.07
CA GLN A 64 -10.19 -25.75 10.27
C GLN A 64 -9.23 -25.28 11.38
N ALA A 65 -8.09 -25.98 11.57
CA ALA A 65 -7.06 -25.58 12.52
C ALA A 65 -6.43 -24.23 12.15
N ASP A 66 -6.14 -24.01 10.86
CA ASP A 66 -5.62 -22.75 10.34
C ASP A 66 -6.61 -21.59 10.57
N VAL A 67 -7.91 -21.80 10.32
CA VAL A 67 -8.97 -20.81 10.60
C VAL A 67 -9.04 -20.48 12.09
N ALA A 68 -8.98 -21.48 12.96
CA ALA A 68 -9.01 -21.27 14.41
C ALA A 68 -7.79 -20.47 14.90
N LEU A 69 -6.59 -20.78 14.37
CA LEU A 69 -5.36 -20.03 14.67
C LEU A 69 -5.47 -18.58 14.20
N LEU A 70 -5.93 -18.35 12.96
CA LEU A 70 -6.09 -17.01 12.41
C LEU A 70 -7.06 -16.16 13.23
N GLU A 71 -8.21 -16.73 13.62
CA GLU A 71 -9.18 -16.02 14.47
C GLU A 71 -8.57 -15.62 15.82
N ARG A 72 -7.89 -16.54 16.50
CA ARG A 72 -7.19 -16.25 17.75
C ARG A 72 -6.15 -15.14 17.57
N ALA A 73 -5.34 -15.22 16.49
CA ALA A 73 -4.30 -14.24 16.20
C ALA A 73 -4.90 -12.85 15.92
N LEU A 74 -5.92 -12.74 15.06
CA LEU A 74 -6.58 -11.47 14.78
C LEU A 74 -7.23 -10.88 16.03
N LYS A 75 -7.94 -11.68 16.81
CA LYS A 75 -8.59 -11.24 18.06
C LYS A 75 -7.58 -10.82 19.13
N ALA A 76 -6.41 -11.44 19.21
CA ALA A 76 -5.38 -11.11 20.19
C ALA A 76 -4.50 -9.94 19.78
N ILE A 77 -4.14 -9.83 18.50
CA ILE A 77 -3.07 -8.94 18.03
C ILE A 77 -3.62 -7.67 17.37
N HIS A 78 -4.64 -7.77 16.49
CA HIS A 78 -5.04 -6.67 15.63
C HIS A 78 -5.73 -5.53 16.39
N PRO A 79 -5.16 -4.30 16.45
CA PRO A 79 -5.71 -3.22 17.28
C PRO A 79 -6.97 -2.57 16.69
N GLY A 80 -7.29 -2.84 15.43
CA GLY A 80 -8.45 -2.27 14.72
C GLY A 80 -9.42 -3.31 14.18
N LEU A 81 -9.43 -4.56 14.69
CA LEU A 81 -10.26 -5.65 14.15
C LEU A 81 -11.75 -5.28 14.02
N THR A 82 -12.26 -4.54 15.00
CA THR A 82 -13.66 -4.11 15.07
C THR A 82 -13.82 -2.59 14.99
N ARG A 83 -12.83 -1.89 14.45
CA ARG A 83 -12.85 -0.42 14.34
C ARG A 83 -13.74 0.07 13.20
N ARG A 84 -13.79 -0.68 12.10
CA ARG A 84 -14.54 -0.36 10.87
C ARG A 84 -15.58 -1.40 10.51
N SER A 85 -15.54 -2.55 11.16
CA SER A 85 -16.53 -3.62 11.09
C SER A 85 -16.98 -3.97 12.48
N SER A 86 -18.23 -4.34 12.65
CA SER A 86 -18.75 -4.78 13.94
C SER A 86 -18.21 -6.15 14.34
N ALA A 87 -18.27 -6.48 15.62
CA ALA A 87 -17.92 -7.82 16.10
C ALA A 87 -18.80 -8.90 15.43
N ALA A 88 -20.09 -8.61 15.23
CA ALA A 88 -21.03 -9.52 14.57
C ALA A 88 -20.66 -9.77 13.10
N GLU A 89 -20.23 -8.73 12.34
CA GLU A 89 -19.74 -8.91 10.97
C GLU A 89 -18.49 -9.79 10.93
N MET A 90 -17.55 -9.60 11.85
CA MET A 90 -16.35 -10.42 11.92
C MET A 90 -16.66 -11.86 12.32
N ASP A 91 -17.53 -12.09 13.30
CA ASP A 91 -17.94 -13.43 13.73
C ASP A 91 -18.72 -14.16 12.61
N ALA A 92 -19.56 -13.46 11.85
CA ALA A 92 -20.22 -14.00 10.66
C ALA A 92 -19.20 -14.36 9.57
N GLY A 93 -18.20 -13.51 9.35
CA GLY A 93 -17.09 -13.77 8.42
C GLY A 93 -16.30 -15.05 8.79
N PHE A 94 -15.92 -15.21 10.06
CA PHE A 94 -15.26 -16.43 10.53
C PHE A 94 -16.16 -17.67 10.41
N SER A 95 -17.45 -17.53 10.67
CA SER A 95 -18.42 -18.63 10.52
C SER A 95 -18.55 -19.06 9.05
N SER A 96 -18.60 -18.10 8.13
CA SER A 96 -18.62 -18.35 6.69
C SER A 96 -17.34 -19.06 6.22
N LEU A 97 -16.17 -18.58 6.67
CA LEU A 97 -14.89 -19.21 6.34
C LEU A 97 -14.82 -20.65 6.87
N ARG A 98 -15.26 -20.93 8.11
CA ARG A 98 -15.33 -22.29 8.63
C ARG A 98 -16.27 -23.17 7.80
N ALA A 99 -17.39 -22.63 7.36
CA ALA A 99 -18.35 -23.36 6.53
C ALA A 99 -17.77 -23.73 5.16
N SER A 100 -16.91 -22.87 4.58
CA SER A 100 -16.28 -23.13 3.27
C SER A 100 -15.21 -24.22 3.29
N VAL A 101 -14.72 -24.65 4.48
CA VAL A 101 -13.64 -25.62 4.65
C VAL A 101 -14.06 -26.87 5.42
N GLN A 102 -15.31 -27.32 5.24
CA GLN A 102 -15.82 -28.56 5.86
C GLN A 102 -15.27 -29.83 5.18
N GLY A 103 -14.76 -29.74 3.96
CA GLY A 103 -14.08 -30.78 3.21
C GLY A 103 -12.65 -30.38 2.84
N PRO A 104 -11.91 -31.25 2.12
CA PRO A 104 -10.62 -30.86 1.54
C PRO A 104 -10.79 -29.66 0.61
N VAL A 105 -9.87 -28.70 0.69
CA VAL A 105 -9.93 -27.43 -0.08
C VAL A 105 -8.61 -27.19 -0.83
N GLY A 106 -8.70 -26.69 -2.07
CA GLY A 106 -7.53 -26.25 -2.81
C GLY A 106 -6.90 -25.00 -2.17
N GLU A 107 -5.57 -24.90 -2.16
CA GLU A 107 -4.88 -23.78 -1.51
C GLU A 107 -5.23 -22.41 -2.08
N LEU A 108 -5.56 -22.32 -3.41
CA LEU A 108 -5.99 -21.06 -4.02
C LEU A 108 -7.43 -20.70 -3.63
N ASP A 109 -8.31 -21.69 -3.47
CA ASP A 109 -9.66 -21.47 -2.97
C ASP A 109 -9.63 -21.02 -1.51
N PHE A 110 -8.80 -21.69 -0.70
CA PHE A 110 -8.61 -21.30 0.71
C PHE A 110 -8.03 -19.90 0.82
N TYR A 111 -7.01 -19.57 0.00
CA TYR A 111 -6.45 -18.21 -0.08
C TYR A 111 -7.51 -17.16 -0.45
N ARG A 112 -8.38 -17.46 -1.41
CA ARG A 112 -9.49 -16.60 -1.81
C ARG A 112 -10.45 -16.34 -0.65
N GLU A 113 -10.89 -17.38 0.05
CA GLU A 113 -11.80 -17.26 1.19
C GLU A 113 -11.15 -16.49 2.38
N LEU A 114 -9.86 -16.74 2.65
CA LEU A 114 -9.09 -15.97 3.62
C LEU A 114 -9.03 -14.49 3.23
N SER A 115 -8.74 -14.17 1.97
CA SER A 115 -8.67 -12.80 1.48
C SER A 115 -10.02 -12.08 1.62
N ALA A 116 -11.12 -12.76 1.34
CA ALA A 116 -12.47 -12.23 1.52
C ALA A 116 -12.77 -11.91 3.00
N LEU A 117 -12.39 -12.79 3.94
CA LEU A 117 -12.50 -12.53 5.37
C LEU A 117 -11.65 -11.32 5.78
N LEU A 118 -10.39 -11.27 5.34
CA LEU A 118 -9.46 -10.20 5.74
C LEU A 118 -9.88 -8.84 5.19
N ALA A 119 -10.51 -8.80 4.02
CA ALA A 119 -11.11 -7.57 3.48
C ALA A 119 -12.22 -6.99 4.37
N LEU A 120 -12.95 -7.84 5.13
CA LEU A 120 -13.94 -7.39 6.11
C LEU A 120 -13.31 -6.61 7.29
N VAL A 121 -12.03 -6.82 7.59
CA VAL A 121 -11.33 -6.06 8.66
C VAL A 121 -11.24 -4.58 8.31
N ARG A 122 -11.28 -4.23 7.00
CA ARG A 122 -11.20 -2.86 6.49
C ARG A 122 -9.91 -2.15 6.94
N CYS A 123 -8.81 -2.89 6.83
CA CYS A 123 -7.44 -2.44 7.10
C CYS A 123 -6.53 -2.84 5.94
N SER A 124 -5.98 -1.89 5.23
CA SER A 124 -5.12 -2.11 4.06
C SER A 124 -3.83 -2.88 4.39
N HIS A 125 -3.40 -2.88 5.65
CA HIS A 125 -2.21 -3.60 6.12
C HIS A 125 -2.50 -5.05 6.56
N THR A 126 -3.78 -5.48 6.59
CA THR A 126 -4.20 -6.83 6.96
C THR A 126 -4.52 -7.62 5.71
N LYS A 127 -3.58 -8.44 5.26
CA LYS A 127 -3.65 -9.18 3.99
C LYS A 127 -3.12 -10.60 4.15
N ALA A 128 -3.66 -11.55 3.41
CA ALA A 128 -2.99 -12.83 3.15
C ALA A 128 -1.99 -12.65 2.01
N GLU A 129 -0.85 -13.32 2.10
CA GLU A 129 0.07 -13.49 0.98
C GLU A 129 -0.37 -14.71 0.17
N ALA A 130 -0.33 -14.63 -1.15
CA ALA A 130 -0.65 -15.77 -1.99
C ALA A 130 0.29 -16.94 -1.69
N PRO A 131 -0.12 -18.21 -1.93
CA PRO A 131 0.74 -19.35 -1.72
C PRO A 131 2.07 -19.18 -2.45
N ALA A 132 3.18 -19.28 -1.71
CA ALA A 132 4.52 -18.96 -2.23
C ALA A 132 4.92 -19.79 -3.46
N ALA A 133 4.42 -21.03 -3.57
CA ALA A 133 4.64 -21.87 -4.74
C ALA A 133 3.91 -21.32 -5.98
N PHE A 134 2.70 -20.78 -5.80
CA PHE A 134 1.93 -20.16 -6.85
C PHE A 134 2.57 -18.83 -7.31
N GLU A 135 3.02 -17.99 -6.39
CA GLU A 135 3.73 -16.77 -6.76
C GLU A 135 5.01 -17.05 -7.53
N ARG A 136 5.85 -17.99 -7.06
CA ARG A 136 7.06 -18.41 -7.80
C ARG A 136 6.73 -18.92 -9.19
N TRP A 137 5.66 -19.72 -9.32
CA TRP A 137 5.20 -20.21 -10.62
C TRP A 137 4.80 -19.05 -11.53
N ARG A 138 4.03 -18.06 -11.03
CA ARG A 138 3.60 -16.89 -11.80
C ARG A 138 4.74 -15.95 -12.21
N GLN A 139 5.84 -15.91 -11.46
CA GLN A 139 7.01 -15.09 -11.82
C GLN A 139 7.61 -15.49 -13.16
N VAL A 140 7.57 -16.78 -13.49
CA VAL A 140 8.19 -17.34 -14.69
C VAL A 140 7.19 -17.77 -15.77
N HIS A 141 5.89 -17.74 -15.48
CA HIS A 141 4.84 -18.15 -16.40
C HIS A 141 3.95 -16.97 -16.80
N PRO A 142 3.56 -16.88 -18.09
CA PRO A 142 2.56 -15.91 -18.53
C PRO A 142 1.23 -16.13 -17.82
N SER A 143 0.79 -15.14 -17.06
CA SER A 143 -0.44 -15.23 -16.25
C SER A 143 -1.14 -13.88 -16.05
N HIS A 144 -0.59 -12.79 -16.59
CA HIS A 144 -1.10 -11.45 -16.44
C HIS A 144 -1.95 -11.04 -17.64
N VAL A 145 -3.01 -10.28 -17.37
CA VAL A 145 -3.83 -9.65 -18.43
C VAL A 145 -2.93 -8.72 -19.24
N PRO A 146 -2.95 -8.82 -20.60
CA PRO A 146 -1.95 -8.16 -21.44
C PRO A 146 -2.18 -6.65 -21.60
N LEU A 147 -2.67 -5.99 -20.55
CA LEU A 147 -2.91 -4.55 -20.51
C LEU A 147 -2.76 -3.98 -19.10
N ARG A 148 -2.62 -2.66 -19.02
CA ARG A 148 -2.85 -1.85 -17.82
C ARG A 148 -4.08 -0.99 -18.04
N PHE A 149 -4.83 -0.74 -16.99
CA PHE A 149 -6.06 0.02 -17.07
C PHE A 149 -6.20 1.01 -15.90
N ARG A 150 -7.13 1.95 -16.05
CA ARG A 150 -7.73 2.71 -14.96
C ARG A 150 -9.22 2.43 -14.90
N TRP A 151 -9.77 2.50 -13.70
CA TRP A 151 -11.21 2.44 -13.49
C TRP A 151 -11.73 3.87 -13.37
N ILE A 152 -12.33 4.38 -14.44
CA ILE A 152 -12.80 5.77 -14.56
C ILE A 152 -14.28 5.74 -14.94
N GLU A 153 -15.13 6.45 -14.20
CA GLU A 153 -16.58 6.53 -14.44
C GLU A 153 -17.27 5.15 -14.58
N GLY A 154 -16.80 4.15 -13.81
CA GLY A 154 -17.32 2.79 -13.89
C GLY A 154 -16.87 2.00 -15.14
N ARG A 155 -15.82 2.43 -15.82
CA ARG A 155 -15.29 1.86 -17.05
C ARG A 155 -13.83 1.40 -16.89
N MET A 156 -13.50 0.29 -17.53
CA MET A 156 -12.11 -0.18 -17.65
C MET A 156 -11.44 0.50 -18.85
N VAL A 157 -10.72 1.60 -18.60
CA VAL A 157 -10.06 2.40 -19.64
C VAL A 157 -8.59 1.96 -19.75
N VAL A 158 -8.17 1.59 -20.95
CA VAL A 158 -6.82 1.11 -21.23
C VAL A 158 -5.80 2.21 -21.07
N VAL A 159 -4.78 1.98 -20.23
CA VAL A 159 -3.58 2.84 -20.11
C VAL A 159 -2.53 2.41 -21.12
N SER A 160 -2.31 1.11 -21.26
CA SER A 160 -1.40 0.49 -22.23
C SER A 160 -1.80 -0.95 -22.45
N CYS A 161 -1.50 -1.49 -23.63
CA CYS A 161 -1.75 -2.86 -24.02
C CYS A 161 -0.54 -3.44 -24.74
N ALA A 162 -0.33 -4.75 -24.64
CA ALA A 162 0.69 -5.46 -25.40
C ALA A 162 0.40 -5.49 -26.92
N ASP A 163 -0.86 -5.31 -27.30
CA ASP A 163 -1.29 -5.23 -28.70
C ASP A 163 -1.63 -3.81 -29.09
N ALA A 164 -0.97 -3.29 -30.13
CA ALA A 164 -1.20 -1.95 -30.66
C ALA A 164 -2.63 -1.74 -31.21
N ALA A 165 -3.36 -2.82 -31.50
CA ALA A 165 -4.77 -2.73 -31.92
C ALA A 165 -5.70 -2.24 -30.79
N LEU A 166 -5.23 -2.20 -29.53
CA LEU A 166 -5.97 -1.68 -28.40
C LEU A 166 -5.21 -0.49 -27.75
N PRO A 167 -5.24 0.70 -28.36
CA PRO A 167 -4.48 1.85 -27.90
C PRO A 167 -5.01 2.40 -26.56
N ALA A 168 -4.18 3.21 -25.88
CA ALA A 168 -4.58 3.95 -24.69
C ALA A 168 -5.86 4.76 -24.95
N GLY A 169 -6.76 4.79 -23.94
CA GLY A 169 -8.07 5.43 -24.07
C GLY A 169 -9.18 4.53 -24.66
N SER A 170 -8.83 3.31 -25.13
CA SER A 170 -9.83 2.27 -25.46
C SER A 170 -10.54 1.81 -24.21
N GLU A 171 -11.75 1.24 -24.35
CA GLU A 171 -12.57 0.74 -23.24
C GLU A 171 -12.77 -0.78 -23.38
N VAL A 172 -12.43 -1.53 -22.33
CA VAL A 172 -12.74 -2.97 -22.26
C VAL A 172 -14.11 -3.14 -21.61
N LEU A 173 -15.01 -3.85 -22.29
CA LEU A 173 -16.39 -4.09 -21.85
C LEU A 173 -16.52 -5.46 -21.15
N ALA A 174 -15.86 -6.47 -21.69
CA ALA A 174 -15.87 -7.83 -21.15
C ALA A 174 -14.51 -8.50 -21.28
N LEU A 175 -14.25 -9.40 -20.34
CA LEU A 175 -13.07 -10.29 -20.31
C LEU A 175 -13.56 -11.73 -20.19
N ASN A 176 -13.15 -12.60 -21.14
CA ASN A 176 -13.56 -14.00 -21.20
C ASN A 176 -15.09 -14.18 -21.13
N GLY A 177 -15.83 -13.34 -21.84
CA GLY A 177 -17.31 -13.38 -21.92
C GLY A 177 -18.05 -12.85 -20.70
N ARG A 178 -17.37 -12.32 -19.69
CA ARG A 178 -17.95 -11.72 -18.50
C ARG A 178 -17.68 -10.22 -18.46
N ALA A 179 -18.70 -9.41 -18.12
CA ALA A 179 -18.55 -7.96 -18.01
C ALA A 179 -17.44 -7.56 -17.03
N VAL A 180 -16.66 -6.52 -17.37
CA VAL A 180 -15.59 -6.05 -16.48
C VAL A 180 -16.11 -5.50 -15.16
N SER A 181 -17.32 -4.92 -15.14
CA SER A 181 -18.00 -4.48 -13.90
C SER A 181 -18.22 -5.65 -12.92
N ASP A 182 -18.61 -6.83 -13.44
CA ASP A 182 -18.83 -8.02 -12.61
C ASP A 182 -17.51 -8.59 -12.08
N TRP A 183 -16.43 -8.48 -12.88
CA TRP A 183 -15.08 -8.80 -12.42
C TRP A 183 -14.64 -7.86 -11.32
N MET A 184 -14.78 -6.54 -11.50
CA MET A 184 -14.42 -5.54 -10.49
C MET A 184 -15.19 -5.76 -9.18
N GLN A 185 -16.48 -6.07 -9.24
CA GLN A 185 -17.27 -6.39 -8.06
C GLN A 185 -16.79 -7.68 -7.37
N THR A 186 -16.53 -8.73 -8.14
CA THR A 186 -16.13 -10.04 -7.60
C THR A 186 -14.75 -9.98 -6.96
N LEU A 187 -13.76 -9.45 -7.68
CA LEU A 187 -12.39 -9.36 -7.21
C LEU A 187 -12.23 -8.30 -6.11
N GLY A 188 -13.04 -7.24 -6.15
CA GLY A 188 -13.06 -6.20 -5.13
C GLY A 188 -13.40 -6.70 -3.72
N ARG A 189 -14.11 -7.82 -3.59
CA ARG A 189 -14.38 -8.46 -2.28
C ARG A 189 -13.13 -9.06 -1.63
N LEU A 190 -12.06 -9.23 -2.39
CA LEU A 190 -10.80 -9.82 -1.95
C LEU A 190 -9.74 -8.77 -1.58
N VAL A 191 -10.01 -7.50 -1.90
CA VAL A 191 -9.07 -6.39 -1.72
C VAL A 191 -9.27 -5.72 -0.36
N SER A 192 -8.24 -5.79 0.48
CA SER A 192 -8.20 -5.07 1.76
C SER A 192 -7.90 -3.59 1.55
N VAL A 193 -8.78 -2.71 2.03
CA VAL A 193 -8.61 -1.24 2.04
C VAL A 193 -8.95 -0.67 3.41
N ASP A 194 -8.50 0.55 3.71
CA ASP A 194 -8.81 1.19 4.98
C ASP A 194 -10.24 1.75 4.98
N GLY A 195 -11.08 1.25 5.89
CA GLY A 195 -12.46 1.70 6.03
C GLY A 195 -13.38 1.32 4.87
N HIS A 196 -14.41 2.13 4.67
CA HIS A 196 -15.41 1.97 3.61
C HIS A 196 -15.05 2.86 2.41
N THR A 197 -13.96 2.52 1.71
CA THR A 197 -13.38 3.32 0.62
C THR A 197 -13.42 2.57 -0.71
N PRO A 198 -14.60 2.48 -1.38
CA PRO A 198 -14.72 1.77 -2.66
C PRO A 198 -13.81 2.35 -3.74
N TRP A 199 -13.57 3.66 -3.74
CA TRP A 199 -12.62 4.29 -4.67
C TRP A 199 -11.19 3.78 -4.50
N ALA A 200 -10.74 3.53 -3.26
CA ALA A 200 -9.43 2.93 -3.00
C ALA A 200 -9.37 1.47 -3.46
N ARG A 201 -10.43 0.69 -3.21
CA ARG A 201 -10.56 -0.69 -3.67
C ARG A 201 -10.43 -0.76 -5.20
N ASP A 202 -11.16 0.08 -5.92
CA ASP A 202 -11.17 0.10 -7.38
C ASP A 202 -9.81 0.57 -7.94
N ALA A 203 -9.17 1.54 -7.29
CA ALA A 203 -7.82 1.97 -7.62
C ALA A 203 -6.77 0.87 -7.39
N ASN A 204 -6.85 0.10 -6.28
CA ASN A 204 -5.96 -1.03 -6.01
C ASN A 204 -6.21 -2.22 -6.96
N LEU A 205 -7.45 -2.43 -7.41
CA LEU A 205 -7.71 -3.42 -8.47
C LEU A 205 -7.01 -3.03 -9.77
N ALA A 206 -6.98 -1.73 -10.10
CA ALA A 206 -6.29 -1.27 -11.31
C ALA A 206 -4.77 -1.25 -11.17
N ASP A 207 -4.24 -0.94 -9.97
CA ASP A 207 -2.80 -0.83 -9.72
C ASP A 207 -2.49 -0.95 -8.22
N ASP A 208 -1.82 -2.01 -7.79
CA ASP A 208 -1.40 -2.22 -6.41
C ASP A 208 0.11 -2.47 -6.33
N GLY A 209 0.81 -1.61 -5.62
CA GLY A 209 2.28 -1.68 -5.46
C GLY A 209 2.79 -2.86 -4.65
N ASP A 210 1.96 -3.45 -3.82
CA ASP A 210 2.31 -4.58 -2.94
C ASP A 210 2.12 -5.94 -3.62
N LEU A 211 1.40 -6.00 -4.75
CA LEU A 211 1.04 -7.23 -5.43
C LEU A 211 1.85 -7.47 -6.71
N MET A 212 1.84 -8.70 -7.20
CA MET A 212 2.39 -9.06 -8.49
C MET A 212 1.38 -8.67 -9.59
N GLY A 213 1.58 -7.51 -10.19
CA GLY A 213 0.65 -6.91 -11.13
C GLY A 213 -0.30 -5.92 -10.45
N SER A 214 -1.51 -5.83 -10.96
CA SER A 214 -2.61 -5.14 -10.31
C SER A 214 -3.34 -6.06 -9.34
N GLY A 215 -4.21 -5.52 -8.49
CA GLY A 215 -5.09 -6.36 -7.68
C GLY A 215 -5.98 -7.25 -8.56
N PHE A 216 -6.37 -6.75 -9.74
CA PHE A 216 -7.13 -7.51 -10.73
C PHE A 216 -6.32 -8.73 -11.22
N ASP A 217 -5.07 -8.52 -11.67
CA ASP A 217 -4.17 -9.59 -12.11
C ASP A 217 -3.86 -10.59 -11.00
N HIS A 218 -3.78 -10.09 -9.76
CA HIS A 218 -3.42 -10.91 -8.62
C HIS A 218 -4.54 -11.92 -8.26
N PHE A 219 -5.78 -11.45 -8.20
CA PHE A 219 -6.91 -12.28 -7.76
C PHE A 219 -7.64 -13.01 -8.89
N LEU A 220 -7.54 -12.55 -10.14
CA LEU A 220 -8.23 -13.18 -11.27
C LEU A 220 -7.92 -14.68 -11.39
N PRO A 221 -6.66 -15.15 -11.29
CA PRO A 221 -6.35 -16.58 -11.36
C PRO A 221 -6.99 -17.42 -10.25
N CYS A 222 -7.20 -16.84 -9.06
CA CYS A 222 -7.85 -17.53 -7.93
C CYS A 222 -9.36 -17.68 -8.09
N VAL A 223 -9.97 -16.96 -9.04
CA VAL A 223 -11.42 -16.98 -9.31
C VAL A 223 -11.75 -17.65 -10.62
N ALA A 224 -10.96 -17.38 -11.67
CA ALA A 224 -11.22 -17.83 -13.04
C ALA A 224 -10.25 -18.89 -13.55
N GLY A 225 -9.21 -19.21 -12.76
CA GLY A 225 -8.07 -20.00 -13.25
C GLY A 225 -7.18 -19.20 -14.20
N LEU A 226 -6.30 -19.91 -14.89
CA LEU A 226 -5.30 -19.33 -15.80
C LEU A 226 -5.68 -19.65 -17.25
N PRO A 227 -6.20 -18.68 -18.02
CA PRO A 227 -6.59 -18.92 -19.40
C PRO A 227 -5.35 -19.02 -20.31
N LYS A 228 -5.45 -19.80 -21.38
CA LYS A 228 -4.42 -19.82 -22.43
C LYS A 228 -4.40 -18.53 -23.25
N ARG A 229 -5.53 -17.87 -23.37
CA ARG A 229 -5.72 -16.58 -24.04
C ARG A 229 -6.79 -15.78 -23.30
N PHE A 230 -6.66 -14.47 -23.30
CA PHE A 230 -7.67 -13.56 -22.85
C PHE A 230 -8.53 -13.11 -24.03
N GLU A 231 -9.83 -13.35 -23.96
CA GLU A 231 -10.81 -12.84 -24.91
C GLU A 231 -11.36 -11.52 -24.39
N LEU A 232 -11.13 -10.43 -25.12
CA LEU A 232 -11.54 -9.07 -24.76
C LEU A 232 -12.61 -8.60 -25.74
N ASP A 233 -13.76 -8.18 -25.23
CA ASP A 233 -14.69 -7.35 -25.99
C ASP A 233 -14.40 -5.88 -25.64
N ALA A 234 -13.97 -5.07 -26.61
CA ALA A 234 -13.50 -3.73 -26.39
C ALA A 234 -13.93 -2.72 -27.45
N VAL A 235 -14.14 -1.47 -27.06
CA VAL A 235 -14.33 -0.35 -27.97
C VAL A 235 -13.00 0.39 -28.11
N ARG A 236 -12.42 0.39 -29.30
CA ARG A 236 -11.17 1.07 -29.55
C ARG A 236 -11.35 2.60 -29.53
N LEU A 237 -10.27 3.30 -29.16
CA LEU A 237 -10.28 4.76 -29.19
C LEU A 237 -10.67 5.25 -30.62
N GLY A 238 -11.70 6.11 -30.69
CA GLY A 238 -12.23 6.65 -31.95
C GLY A 238 -13.26 5.77 -32.66
N GLU A 239 -13.47 4.54 -32.23
CA GLU A 239 -14.52 3.64 -32.77
C GLU A 239 -15.82 3.71 -31.96
N ARG A 240 -16.93 3.37 -32.61
CA ARG A 240 -18.27 3.32 -31.96
C ARG A 240 -18.73 1.90 -31.63
N GLY A 241 -18.14 0.90 -32.25
CA GLY A 241 -18.52 -0.51 -32.12
C GLY A 241 -17.52 -1.31 -31.30
N ALA A 242 -18.02 -2.29 -30.54
CA ALA A 242 -17.15 -3.25 -29.87
C ALA A 242 -16.55 -4.23 -30.89
N SER A 243 -15.30 -4.59 -30.68
CA SER A 243 -14.59 -5.64 -31.41
C SER A 243 -14.02 -6.65 -30.43
N ARG A 244 -13.92 -7.90 -30.88
CA ARG A 244 -13.30 -8.97 -30.08
C ARG A 244 -11.83 -9.11 -30.42
N LEU A 245 -11.01 -9.17 -29.38
CA LEU A 245 -9.56 -9.43 -29.46
C LEU A 245 -9.24 -10.65 -28.61
N SER A 246 -8.33 -11.49 -29.13
CA SER A 246 -7.81 -12.65 -28.42
C SER A 246 -6.33 -12.45 -28.21
N LEU A 247 -5.90 -12.25 -26.96
CA LEU A 247 -4.55 -11.88 -26.58
C LEU A 247 -3.89 -12.96 -25.73
N ALA A 248 -2.59 -13.17 -25.91
CA ALA A 248 -1.82 -14.07 -25.06
C ALA A 248 -1.58 -13.41 -23.69
N PRO A 249 -1.58 -14.20 -22.57
CA PRO A 249 -1.13 -13.71 -21.28
C PRO A 249 0.31 -13.18 -21.34
N LEU A 250 0.63 -12.19 -20.51
CA LEU A 250 2.01 -11.72 -20.32
C LEU A 250 2.69 -12.43 -19.16
N SER A 251 4.02 -12.57 -19.24
CA SER A 251 4.86 -12.78 -18.07
C SER A 251 4.81 -11.56 -17.16
N PHE A 252 5.15 -11.71 -15.88
CA PHE A 252 5.23 -10.56 -14.98
C PHE A 252 6.27 -9.54 -15.43
N GLU A 253 7.40 -10.02 -15.96
CA GLU A 253 8.45 -9.16 -16.51
C GLU A 253 7.95 -8.32 -17.69
N ASP A 254 7.22 -8.91 -18.64
CA ASP A 254 6.69 -8.20 -19.81
C ASP A 254 5.55 -7.27 -19.41
N TRP A 255 4.72 -7.68 -18.44
CA TRP A 255 3.70 -6.80 -17.88
C TRP A 255 4.31 -5.54 -17.22
N LEU A 256 5.47 -5.68 -16.55
CA LEU A 256 6.19 -4.54 -15.97
C LEU A 256 6.73 -3.55 -17.03
N LYS A 257 7.01 -4.02 -18.25
CA LYS A 257 7.46 -3.18 -19.38
C LYS A 257 6.34 -2.34 -19.98
N LEU A 258 5.07 -2.70 -19.74
CA LEU A 258 3.95 -1.89 -20.21
C LEU A 258 3.99 -0.50 -19.56
N PRO A 259 3.84 0.59 -20.35
CA PRO A 259 3.74 1.94 -19.81
C PRO A 259 2.68 2.04 -18.71
N ASN A 260 3.03 2.67 -17.59
CA ASN A 260 2.17 2.80 -16.40
C ASN A 260 1.75 4.27 -16.17
N GLY A 261 1.78 5.09 -17.21
CA GLY A 261 1.61 6.52 -17.06
C GLY A 261 2.72 7.12 -16.17
N SER A 262 2.34 8.02 -15.28
CA SER A 262 3.29 8.70 -14.39
C SER A 262 3.53 8.01 -13.05
N ARG A 263 2.98 6.82 -12.82
CA ARG A 263 3.04 6.16 -11.50
C ARG A 263 4.44 5.64 -11.17
N THR A 264 4.92 5.97 -9.97
CA THR A 264 6.30 5.72 -9.50
C THR A 264 6.39 4.90 -8.23
N TRP A 265 5.33 4.22 -7.82
CA TRP A 265 5.28 3.50 -6.54
C TRP A 265 6.34 2.39 -6.38
N ARG A 266 6.92 1.88 -7.49
CA ARG A 266 8.07 0.95 -7.43
C ARG A 266 9.43 1.64 -7.32
N ALA A 267 9.50 2.96 -7.57
CA ALA A 267 10.70 3.73 -7.40
C ALA A 267 11.04 3.91 -5.91
N ASN A 268 12.30 4.24 -5.61
CA ASN A 268 12.68 4.69 -4.28
C ASN A 268 12.22 6.12 -4.02
N PHE A 269 12.11 6.49 -2.75
CA PHE A 269 11.71 7.83 -2.33
C PHE A 269 12.47 8.95 -3.07
N SER A 270 13.80 8.88 -3.12
CA SER A 270 14.62 9.91 -3.77
C SER A 270 14.40 10.00 -5.29
N GLU A 271 14.15 8.87 -5.95
CA GLU A 271 13.89 8.81 -7.40
C GLU A 271 12.48 9.31 -7.74
N ALA A 272 11.52 9.06 -6.84
CA ALA A 272 10.12 9.46 -6.97
C ALA A 272 9.86 10.90 -6.49
N THR A 273 10.88 11.59 -5.94
CA THR A 273 10.77 12.97 -5.47
C THR A 273 11.41 13.90 -6.50
N GLN A 274 10.58 14.76 -7.11
CA GLN A 274 10.98 15.67 -8.18
C GLN A 274 10.37 17.04 -7.96
N TRP A 275 11.12 18.13 -8.27
CA TRP A 275 10.61 19.49 -8.15
C TRP A 275 11.05 20.38 -9.32
N ARG A 276 10.22 21.37 -9.62
CA ARG A 276 10.44 22.36 -10.67
C ARG A 276 9.48 23.54 -10.53
N LEU A 277 9.75 24.66 -11.17
CA LEU A 277 8.70 25.65 -11.41
C LEU A 277 7.73 25.15 -12.49
N LEU A 278 6.42 25.34 -12.26
CA LEU A 278 5.38 25.16 -13.29
C LEU A 278 5.17 26.43 -14.10
N ARG A 279 5.16 27.58 -13.41
CA ARG A 279 5.05 28.91 -13.95
C ARG A 279 5.73 29.92 -13.01
N PRO A 280 5.98 31.16 -13.40
CA PRO A 280 6.54 32.17 -12.50
C PRO A 280 5.76 32.26 -11.19
N GLY A 281 6.48 32.12 -10.08
CA GLY A 281 5.91 32.16 -8.72
C GLY A 281 5.27 30.86 -8.21
N THR A 282 5.08 29.84 -9.05
CA THR A 282 4.44 28.56 -8.62
C THR A 282 5.38 27.38 -8.77
N GLY A 283 5.80 26.82 -7.62
CA GLY A 283 6.57 25.58 -7.54
C GLY A 283 5.69 24.34 -7.63
N TYR A 284 6.28 23.25 -8.07
CA TYR A 284 5.69 21.91 -8.07
C TYR A 284 6.68 20.93 -7.47
N LEU A 285 6.22 20.20 -6.45
CA LEU A 285 6.95 19.14 -5.80
C LEU A 285 6.14 17.85 -5.89
N ARG A 286 6.61 16.88 -6.66
CA ARG A 286 6.05 15.55 -6.69
C ARG A 286 6.77 14.65 -5.70
N VAL A 287 6.02 13.90 -4.89
CA VAL A 287 6.52 12.85 -4.01
C VAL A 287 5.69 11.59 -4.27
N GLY A 288 6.14 10.76 -5.20
CA GLY A 288 5.37 9.59 -5.66
C GLY A 288 5.33 8.41 -4.69
N THR A 289 6.23 8.38 -3.69
CA THR A 289 6.23 7.40 -2.60
C THR A 289 7.06 7.90 -1.44
N PHE A 290 6.75 7.44 -0.21
CA PHE A 290 7.60 7.60 0.97
C PHE A 290 8.47 6.36 1.26
N VAL A 291 8.57 5.38 0.35
CA VAL A 291 9.40 4.19 0.52
C VAL A 291 10.87 4.55 0.48
N ASN A 292 11.45 4.86 1.65
CA ASN A 292 12.84 5.24 1.84
C ASN A 292 13.73 4.09 2.36
N TYR A 293 13.13 3.02 2.90
CA TYR A 293 13.86 1.91 3.52
C TYR A 293 14.58 0.99 2.52
N ARG A 294 14.18 0.96 1.23
CA ARG A 294 14.84 0.12 0.20
C ARG A 294 16.23 0.66 -0.18
N LYS A 295 16.33 1.98 -0.26
CA LYS A 295 17.56 2.72 -0.56
C LYS A 295 17.52 4.02 0.25
N PRO A 296 17.92 3.97 1.51
CA PRO A 296 17.79 5.10 2.43
C PRO A 296 18.50 6.36 1.90
N THR A 297 17.78 7.46 1.96
CA THR A 297 18.24 8.81 1.63
C THR A 297 17.89 9.73 2.80
N ASP A 298 18.72 10.71 3.10
CA ASP A 298 18.38 11.75 4.08
C ASP A 298 17.20 12.58 3.56
N ALA A 299 16.02 12.30 4.08
CA ALA A 299 14.77 12.93 3.66
C ALA A 299 14.73 14.42 4.05
N GLN A 300 15.30 14.78 5.21
CA GLN A 300 15.41 16.18 5.65
C GLN A 300 16.27 16.99 4.69
N ALA A 301 17.45 16.49 4.35
CA ALA A 301 18.34 17.16 3.39
C ALA A 301 17.71 17.26 1.99
N LEU A 302 17.00 16.21 1.53
CA LEU A 302 16.34 16.22 0.23
C LEU A 302 15.25 17.30 0.14
N PHE A 303 14.37 17.39 1.14
CA PHE A 303 13.31 18.41 1.15
C PHE A 303 13.87 19.80 1.42
N THR A 304 14.88 19.96 2.29
CA THR A 304 15.57 21.24 2.47
C THR A 304 16.10 21.76 1.12
N ARG A 305 16.78 20.92 0.35
CA ARG A 305 17.25 21.28 -0.98
C ARG A 305 16.10 21.66 -1.90
N ALA A 306 15.02 20.84 -1.95
CA ALA A 306 13.86 21.13 -2.80
C ALA A 306 13.23 22.49 -2.48
N MET A 307 13.04 22.81 -1.20
CA MET A 307 12.45 24.09 -0.78
C MET A 307 13.36 25.27 -1.11
N LEU A 308 14.66 25.16 -0.84
CA LEU A 308 15.62 26.22 -1.15
C LEU A 308 15.74 26.46 -2.66
N ASP A 309 15.80 25.39 -3.46
CA ASP A 309 15.85 25.50 -4.93
C ASP A 309 14.59 26.19 -5.48
N LEU A 310 13.40 25.84 -4.99
CA LEU A 310 12.15 26.46 -5.42
C LEU A 310 12.07 27.95 -4.99
N GLN A 311 12.46 28.25 -3.75
CA GLN A 311 12.49 29.63 -3.24
C GLN A 311 13.49 30.50 -4.02
N ALA A 312 14.68 29.97 -4.32
CA ALA A 312 15.68 30.66 -5.13
C ALA A 312 15.20 30.96 -6.55
N GLN A 313 14.32 30.11 -7.10
CA GLN A 313 13.65 30.32 -8.38
C GLN A 313 12.42 31.27 -8.28
N GLY A 314 12.13 31.81 -7.10
CA GLY A 314 11.05 32.76 -6.87
C GLY A 314 9.67 32.14 -6.62
N ALA A 315 9.59 30.85 -6.25
CA ALA A 315 8.32 30.23 -5.87
C ALA A 315 7.74 30.88 -4.60
N ARG A 316 6.50 31.31 -4.68
CA ARG A 316 5.70 31.86 -3.57
C ARG A 316 4.45 31.01 -3.29
N GLN A 317 4.10 30.13 -4.21
CA GLN A 317 3.03 29.15 -4.14
C GLN A 317 3.63 27.78 -4.46
N LEU A 318 3.10 26.73 -3.83
CA LEU A 318 3.59 25.36 -4.00
C LEU A 318 2.44 24.39 -4.24
N ILE A 319 2.55 23.58 -5.29
CA ILE A 319 1.72 22.40 -5.49
C ILE A 319 2.54 21.18 -5.08
N VAL A 320 2.06 20.42 -4.09
CA VAL A 320 2.63 19.15 -3.65
C VAL A 320 1.80 18.01 -4.22
N ASP A 321 2.37 17.22 -5.13
CA ASP A 321 1.66 16.10 -5.77
C ASP A 321 1.93 14.79 -5.04
N LEU A 322 0.92 14.32 -4.30
CA LEU A 322 0.92 13.04 -3.59
C LEU A 322 -0.04 12.00 -4.20
N ARG A 323 -0.68 12.28 -5.34
CA ARG A 323 -1.81 11.48 -5.89
C ARG A 323 -1.55 9.98 -5.94
N ASP A 324 -0.33 9.57 -6.26
CA ASP A 324 0.07 8.17 -6.40
C ASP A 324 0.81 7.63 -5.15
N ASN A 325 0.97 8.44 -4.09
CA ASN A 325 1.74 8.06 -2.92
C ASN A 325 0.93 7.17 -1.97
N GLY A 326 1.28 5.90 -1.91
CA GLY A 326 0.68 4.90 -1.01
C GLY A 326 1.26 4.88 0.41
N GLY A 327 2.17 5.82 0.74
CA GLY A 327 2.86 5.85 2.03
C GLY A 327 4.29 5.31 1.95
N GLY A 328 4.79 4.83 3.07
CA GLY A 328 6.16 4.32 3.23
C GLY A 328 6.74 4.65 4.60
N SER A 329 7.96 5.15 4.62
CA SER A 329 8.75 5.42 5.83
C SER A 329 8.32 6.69 6.55
N ASP A 330 8.25 6.64 7.86
CA ASP A 330 7.88 7.78 8.70
C ASP A 330 8.88 8.94 8.61
N ASP A 331 10.19 8.65 8.45
CA ASP A 331 11.23 9.67 8.29
C ASP A 331 10.95 10.58 7.07
N ALA A 332 10.57 10.01 5.94
CA ALA A 332 10.23 10.76 4.73
C ALA A 332 8.92 11.54 4.87
N ALA A 333 7.90 10.92 5.49
CA ALA A 333 6.61 11.55 5.73
C ALA A 333 6.72 12.74 6.70
N LEU A 334 7.42 12.56 7.82
CA LEU A 334 7.66 13.60 8.82
C LEU A 334 8.55 14.72 8.28
N ALA A 335 9.57 14.39 7.47
CA ALA A 335 10.41 15.40 6.84
C ALA A 335 9.60 16.32 5.92
N LEU A 336 8.66 15.79 5.13
CA LEU A 336 7.78 16.63 4.32
C LEU A 336 6.91 17.54 5.19
N LEU A 337 6.30 17.01 6.25
CA LEU A 337 5.51 17.81 7.18
C LEU A 337 6.32 18.92 7.85
N ASP A 338 7.56 18.64 8.30
CA ASP A 338 8.44 19.64 8.90
C ASP A 338 8.75 20.80 7.94
N HIS A 339 8.83 20.52 6.62
CA HIS A 339 9.08 21.53 5.59
C HIS A 339 7.83 22.29 5.12
N LEU A 340 6.64 21.86 5.54
CA LEU A 340 5.37 22.53 5.24
C LEU A 340 4.74 23.15 6.49
N ALA A 341 5.12 22.73 7.69
CA ALA A 341 4.67 23.29 8.94
C ALA A 341 5.29 24.68 9.18
N LEU A 342 4.49 25.61 9.72
CA LEU A 342 4.92 26.98 10.08
C LEU A 342 4.94 27.20 11.60
N LYS A 343 4.45 26.22 12.37
CA LYS A 343 4.40 26.23 13.84
C LYS A 343 4.66 24.82 14.37
N PRO A 344 5.13 24.69 15.62
CA PRO A 344 5.26 23.39 16.26
C PRO A 344 3.96 22.58 16.20
N TYR A 345 4.06 21.27 15.96
CA TYR A 345 2.92 20.38 15.89
C TYR A 345 3.24 19.01 16.49
N THR A 346 2.23 18.32 17.01
CA THR A 346 2.33 16.92 17.42
C THR A 346 1.71 16.05 16.33
N TYR A 347 2.41 14.99 15.91
CA TYR A 347 1.98 14.16 14.80
C TYR A 347 0.88 13.19 15.23
N GLN A 348 1.15 12.40 16.27
CA GLN A 348 0.22 11.40 16.78
C GLN A 348 -0.17 11.72 18.24
N ARG A 349 -1.39 11.38 18.59
CA ARG A 349 -1.90 11.47 19.96
C ARG A 349 -1.46 10.28 20.79
N ALA A 350 -1.47 9.09 20.18
CA ALA A 350 -1.12 7.84 20.82
C ALA A 350 -0.69 6.79 19.79
N MET A 351 0.14 5.86 20.22
CA MET A 351 0.50 4.64 19.51
C MET A 351 -0.01 3.46 20.35
N ARG A 352 -1.12 2.85 19.93
CA ARG A 352 -1.88 1.86 20.70
C ARG A 352 -1.65 0.43 20.22
N LEU A 353 -1.35 -0.47 21.14
CA LEU A 353 -1.26 -1.90 20.90
C LEU A 353 -2.36 -2.63 21.70
N LYS A 354 -2.91 -3.69 21.14
CA LYS A 354 -3.88 -4.52 21.81
C LYS A 354 -3.22 -5.48 22.81
N ALA A 355 -2.05 -6.00 22.43
CA ALA A 355 -1.26 -6.92 23.25
C ALA A 355 0.25 -6.61 23.12
N VAL A 356 1.02 -6.98 24.14
CA VAL A 356 2.49 -6.93 24.18
C VAL A 356 3.08 -8.27 24.64
N ARG A 357 2.24 -9.29 24.76
CA ARG A 357 2.56 -10.70 25.00
C ARG A 357 1.64 -11.54 24.14
N TYR A 358 2.17 -12.56 23.52
CA TYR A 358 1.47 -13.30 22.48
C TYR A 358 1.32 -14.79 22.78
N GLY A 359 2.02 -15.31 23.82
CA GLY A 359 1.89 -16.68 24.31
C GLY A 359 2.24 -17.70 23.23
N ASP A 360 1.39 -18.70 23.06
CA ASP A 360 1.55 -19.78 22.07
C ASP A 360 1.51 -19.27 20.61
N LEU A 361 0.95 -18.11 20.35
CA LEU A 361 0.96 -17.50 19.01
C LEU A 361 2.38 -17.18 18.53
N GLU A 362 3.35 -16.97 19.43
CA GLU A 362 4.73 -16.63 19.08
C GLU A 362 5.41 -17.69 18.18
N ALA A 363 5.02 -18.96 18.34
CA ALA A 363 5.51 -20.06 17.51
C ALA A 363 5.08 -19.96 16.04
N HIS A 364 3.99 -19.22 15.77
CA HIS A 364 3.40 -19.04 14.43
C HIS A 364 3.68 -17.67 13.81
N ILE A 365 4.43 -16.79 14.52
CA ILE A 365 4.70 -15.43 14.06
C ILE A 365 6.10 -15.33 13.49
N GLU A 366 6.18 -14.89 12.25
CA GLU A 366 7.41 -14.36 11.66
C GLU A 366 7.41 -12.83 11.75
N THR A 367 8.56 -12.25 12.03
CA THR A 367 8.74 -10.81 12.12
C THR A 367 10.19 -10.45 11.84
N TRP A 368 10.43 -9.20 11.50
CA TRP A 368 11.77 -8.64 11.37
C TRP A 368 12.22 -7.96 12.66
N GLY A 369 13.52 -7.82 12.83
CA GLY A 369 14.13 -7.21 14.01
C GLY A 369 14.33 -8.21 15.14
N ASP A 370 14.64 -7.69 16.32
CA ASP A 370 14.93 -8.51 17.50
C ASP A 370 13.62 -9.11 18.06
N ARG A 371 13.46 -10.42 17.92
CA ARG A 371 12.30 -11.16 18.45
C ARG A 371 12.16 -11.01 19.96
N GLN A 372 13.27 -11.03 20.72
CA GLN A 372 13.24 -10.88 22.17
C GLN A 372 12.66 -9.53 22.57
N ALA A 373 13.14 -8.46 21.95
CA ALA A 373 12.62 -7.12 22.20
C ALA A 373 11.15 -6.97 21.78
N LEU A 374 10.70 -7.69 20.74
CA LEU A 374 9.34 -7.62 20.23
C LEU A 374 8.32 -8.38 21.07
N PHE A 375 8.68 -9.60 21.49
CA PHE A 375 7.76 -10.48 22.25
C PHE A 375 7.85 -10.30 23.76
N HIS A 376 8.99 -9.80 24.24
CA HIS A 376 9.26 -9.66 25.68
C HIS A 376 9.65 -8.24 26.08
N ALA A 377 9.19 -7.22 25.32
CA ALA A 377 9.42 -5.82 25.67
C ALA A 377 9.05 -5.53 27.14
N PRO A 378 9.89 -4.79 27.89
CA PRO A 378 9.56 -4.41 29.27
C PRO A 378 8.21 -3.69 29.34
N LEU A 379 7.35 -4.10 30.28
CA LEU A 379 6.04 -3.47 30.44
C LEU A 379 6.15 -1.99 30.81
N SER A 380 7.28 -1.56 31.37
CA SER A 380 7.59 -0.15 31.66
C SER A 380 7.64 0.75 30.44
N GLN A 381 7.81 0.19 29.22
CA GLN A 381 7.77 0.94 27.96
C GLN A 381 6.34 1.30 27.52
N PHE A 382 5.33 0.86 28.27
CA PHE A 382 3.93 1.05 27.94
C PHE A 382 3.15 1.66 29.10
N ILE A 383 2.11 2.39 28.76
CA ILE A 383 1.06 2.84 29.68
C ILE A 383 -0.15 1.94 29.43
N ARG A 384 -0.66 1.29 30.48
CA ARG A 384 -1.90 0.52 30.38
C ARG A 384 -3.08 1.46 30.59
N THR A 385 -3.95 1.61 29.57
CA THR A 385 -5.14 2.45 29.69
C THR A 385 -6.30 1.72 30.39
N PRO A 386 -7.29 2.43 30.97
CA PRO A 386 -8.48 1.82 31.56
C PRO A 386 -9.28 0.95 30.58
N GLU A 387 -9.29 1.32 29.27
CA GLU A 387 -9.96 0.59 28.20
C GLU A 387 -9.19 -0.66 27.77
N GLY A 388 -8.01 -0.87 28.36
CA GLY A 388 -7.21 -2.06 28.12
C GLY A 388 -6.19 -1.97 27.00
N TRP A 389 -5.88 -0.80 26.48
CA TRP A 389 -4.79 -0.59 25.52
C TRP A 389 -3.43 -0.57 26.19
N TYR A 390 -2.39 -0.91 25.44
CA TYR A 390 -1.01 -0.59 25.73
C TYR A 390 -0.60 0.58 24.84
N GLU A 391 -0.36 1.74 25.45
CA GLU A 391 0.12 2.93 24.73
C GLU A 391 1.64 3.07 24.88
N ARG A 392 2.31 3.44 23.79
CA ARG A 392 3.72 3.79 23.80
C ARG A 392 3.93 5.05 24.62
N ARG A 393 5.05 5.12 25.33
CA ARG A 393 5.45 6.35 26.07
C ARG A 393 5.97 7.39 25.11
N ALA A 394 5.65 8.66 25.37
CA ALA A 394 6.08 9.77 24.49
C ALA A 394 7.59 10.01 24.54
N GLU A 395 8.24 9.71 25.65
CA GLU A 395 9.70 9.79 25.81
C GLU A 395 10.47 8.76 24.97
N ASP A 396 9.85 7.61 24.69
CA ASP A 396 10.45 6.55 23.86
C ASP A 396 10.20 6.76 22.36
N HIS A 397 9.23 7.62 22.01
CA HIS A 397 8.81 7.91 20.61
C HIS A 397 8.61 9.42 20.39
N PRO A 398 9.62 10.26 20.72
CA PRO A 398 9.47 11.72 20.67
C PRO A 398 9.12 12.23 19.28
N GLU A 399 9.64 11.60 18.23
CA GLU A 399 9.38 11.97 16.83
C GLU A 399 7.91 11.88 16.43
N HIS A 400 7.10 11.06 17.12
CA HIS A 400 5.69 10.86 16.83
C HIS A 400 4.77 11.53 17.87
N LEU A 401 5.14 11.45 19.16
CA LEU A 401 4.26 11.75 20.28
C LEU A 401 4.58 13.08 20.97
N GLN A 402 5.73 13.70 20.68
CA GLN A 402 6.09 15.03 21.20
C GLN A 402 5.99 16.11 20.12
N PRO A 403 5.96 17.40 20.52
CA PRO A 403 5.93 18.50 19.56
C PRO A 403 7.19 18.53 18.69
N ARG A 404 6.99 18.52 17.38
CA ARG A 404 8.02 18.69 16.36
C ARG A 404 8.15 20.15 15.98
N GLN A 405 9.35 20.58 15.60
CA GLN A 405 9.60 21.93 15.12
C GLN A 405 9.56 21.96 13.57
N PRO A 406 9.07 23.06 12.99
CA PRO A 406 9.23 23.29 11.55
C PRO A 406 10.70 23.26 11.13
N ALA A 407 10.97 22.81 9.90
CA ALA A 407 12.31 22.90 9.32
C ALA A 407 12.72 24.37 9.11
N ALA A 408 14.01 24.67 9.22
CA ALA A 408 14.51 26.04 8.98
C ALA A 408 14.22 26.51 7.54
N ALA A 409 14.14 25.59 6.57
CA ALA A 409 13.79 25.87 5.19
C ALA A 409 12.30 25.60 4.88
N ALA A 410 11.41 25.70 5.88
CA ALA A 410 9.97 25.51 5.66
C ALA A 410 9.42 26.47 4.62
N PHE A 411 8.49 25.98 3.79
CA PHE A 411 7.87 26.78 2.74
C PHE A 411 6.78 27.70 3.34
N GLY A 412 7.03 29.01 3.33
CA GLY A 412 6.15 30.01 3.95
C GLY A 412 5.01 30.53 3.07
N GLY A 413 4.86 30.03 1.85
CA GLY A 413 3.83 30.46 0.90
C GLY A 413 2.57 29.60 0.94
N GLU A 414 1.62 29.88 0.04
CA GLU A 414 0.39 29.12 -0.12
C GLU A 414 0.69 27.72 -0.69
N VAL A 415 0.06 26.68 -0.10
CA VAL A 415 0.26 25.30 -0.50
C VAL A 415 -1.05 24.65 -0.92
N VAL A 416 -1.03 23.97 -2.07
CA VAL A 416 -2.07 23.04 -2.51
C VAL A 416 -1.47 21.64 -2.58
N VAL A 417 -2.20 20.64 -2.04
CA VAL A 417 -1.81 19.22 -2.12
C VAL A 417 -2.74 18.50 -3.07
N LEU A 418 -2.17 17.83 -4.07
CA LEU A 418 -2.93 16.95 -4.95
C LEU A 418 -3.10 15.58 -4.30
N THR A 419 -4.35 15.12 -4.21
CA THR A 419 -4.73 13.86 -3.57
C THR A 419 -5.36 12.89 -4.56
N GLY A 420 -5.31 11.59 -4.23
CA GLY A 420 -5.90 10.53 -5.05
C GLY A 420 -6.24 9.27 -4.25
N SER A 421 -6.95 8.36 -4.90
CA SER A 421 -7.50 7.15 -4.29
C SER A 421 -6.43 6.15 -3.80
N LEU A 422 -5.20 6.27 -4.29
CA LEU A 422 -4.06 5.46 -3.83
C LEU A 422 -3.38 6.00 -2.57
N ASN A 423 -3.75 7.21 -2.09
CA ASN A 423 -3.19 7.70 -0.83
C ASN A 423 -3.58 6.78 0.32
N ALA A 424 -2.58 6.22 0.99
CA ALA A 424 -2.74 5.31 2.11
C ALA A 424 -1.60 5.51 3.13
N SER A 425 -1.71 4.89 4.31
CA SER A 425 -0.64 4.83 5.30
C SER A 425 -0.01 6.21 5.59
N GLY A 426 1.33 6.33 5.57
CA GLY A 426 2.06 7.58 5.83
C GLY A 426 1.62 8.76 4.94
N ALA A 427 1.24 8.53 3.67
CA ALA A 427 0.75 9.60 2.81
C ALA A 427 -0.58 10.16 3.31
N THR A 428 -1.50 9.31 3.74
CA THR A 428 -2.78 9.75 4.32
C THR A 428 -2.56 10.51 5.63
N MET A 429 -1.61 10.07 6.46
CA MET A 429 -1.28 10.77 7.71
C MET A 429 -0.74 12.18 7.44
N VAL A 430 0.11 12.37 6.41
CA VAL A 430 0.58 13.69 5.98
C VAL A 430 -0.57 14.56 5.51
N VAL A 431 -1.41 14.05 4.59
CA VAL A 431 -2.57 14.76 4.05
C VAL A 431 -3.52 15.18 5.16
N ALA A 432 -3.84 14.27 6.09
CA ALA A 432 -4.71 14.54 7.24
C ALA A 432 -4.17 15.68 8.12
N LYS A 433 -2.86 15.67 8.42
CA LYS A 433 -2.23 16.72 9.23
C LYS A 433 -2.22 18.06 8.52
N LEU A 434 -1.88 18.10 7.24
CA LEU A 434 -1.86 19.36 6.48
C LEU A 434 -3.25 19.99 6.40
N GLN A 435 -4.30 19.18 6.21
CA GLN A 435 -5.69 19.65 6.20
C GLN A 435 -6.13 20.12 7.59
N ASP A 436 -5.88 19.34 8.64
CA ASP A 436 -6.29 19.65 10.02
C ASP A 436 -5.62 20.92 10.55
N MET A 437 -4.35 21.14 10.19
CA MET A 437 -3.59 22.35 10.59
C MET A 437 -3.90 23.57 9.70
N GLY A 438 -4.69 23.41 8.63
CA GLY A 438 -4.97 24.49 7.68
C GLY A 438 -3.74 24.97 6.89
N LEU A 439 -2.74 24.10 6.73
CA LEU A 439 -1.47 24.44 6.04
C LEU A 439 -1.55 24.27 4.52
N ALA A 440 -2.52 23.50 4.04
CA ALA A 440 -2.71 23.27 2.61
C ALA A 440 -4.18 23.08 2.29
N ARG A 441 -4.57 23.46 1.07
CA ARG A 441 -5.86 23.07 0.46
C ARG A 441 -5.65 21.77 -0.30
N LEU A 442 -6.55 20.81 -0.09
CA LEU A 442 -6.52 19.54 -0.80
C LEU A 442 -7.34 19.61 -2.09
N VAL A 443 -6.78 19.21 -3.21
CA VAL A 443 -7.44 19.19 -4.52
C VAL A 443 -7.26 17.82 -5.17
N GLY A 444 -8.31 17.21 -5.67
CA GLY A 444 -8.24 15.95 -6.41
C GLY A 444 -9.22 14.89 -5.91
N GLY A 445 -8.85 13.62 -6.00
CA GLY A 445 -9.67 12.49 -5.57
C GLY A 445 -9.65 12.27 -4.05
N ARG A 446 -10.65 11.54 -3.54
CA ARG A 446 -10.70 11.10 -2.14
C ARG A 446 -9.52 10.16 -1.84
N CYS A 447 -8.86 10.36 -0.69
CA CYS A 447 -7.80 9.45 -0.23
C CYS A 447 -8.36 8.10 0.23
N GLY A 448 -7.58 7.04 0.07
CA GLY A 448 -7.97 5.69 0.46
C GLY A 448 -7.76 5.36 1.94
N GLY A 449 -6.84 6.03 2.63
CA GLY A 449 -6.59 5.82 4.06
C GLY A 449 -7.48 6.66 4.95
N SER A 450 -7.34 6.53 6.26
CA SER A 450 -8.19 7.19 7.25
C SER A 450 -7.45 8.32 8.00
N ALA A 451 -8.10 9.46 8.17
CA ALA A 451 -7.48 10.63 8.81
C ALA A 451 -7.19 10.42 10.31
N ASP A 452 -7.98 9.61 11.01
CA ASP A 452 -7.72 9.26 12.42
C ASP A 452 -6.52 8.32 12.60
N GLY A 453 -5.90 7.90 11.50
CA GLY A 453 -4.68 7.13 11.43
C GLY A 453 -4.89 5.65 11.07
N PRO A 454 -3.88 5.01 10.47
CA PRO A 454 -3.91 3.61 10.09
C PRO A 454 -3.63 2.69 11.28
N THR A 455 -4.04 1.42 11.15
CA THR A 455 -3.37 0.33 11.86
C THR A 455 -2.18 -0.12 11.02
N ALA A 456 -0.96 0.15 11.49
CA ALA A 456 0.26 0.02 10.72
C ALA A 456 1.50 -0.16 11.64
N GLY A 457 2.65 0.36 11.24
CA GLY A 457 3.91 0.30 11.98
C GLY A 457 4.51 -1.10 11.93
N ARG A 458 4.67 -1.74 13.09
CA ARG A 458 5.14 -3.13 13.14
C ARG A 458 4.05 -4.08 12.64
N ILE A 459 4.41 -4.98 11.73
CA ILE A 459 3.50 -5.98 11.17
C ILE A 459 4.05 -7.38 11.51
N PHE A 460 3.23 -8.22 12.10
CA PHE A 460 3.51 -9.64 12.25
C PHE A 460 2.98 -10.41 11.04
N THR A 461 3.72 -11.42 10.63
CA THR A 461 3.26 -12.40 9.64
C THR A 461 2.93 -13.68 10.37
N VAL A 462 1.64 -13.98 10.52
CA VAL A 462 1.18 -15.24 11.08
C VAL A 462 1.21 -16.29 9.98
N VAL A 463 1.96 -17.37 10.21
CA VAL A 463 2.06 -18.51 9.28
C VAL A 463 1.06 -19.57 9.70
N LEU A 464 0.13 -19.88 8.82
CA LEU A 464 -0.89 -20.92 9.03
C LEU A 464 -0.26 -22.28 8.73
N PRO A 465 -0.11 -23.20 9.71
CA PRO A 465 0.79 -24.34 9.58
C PRO A 465 0.34 -25.38 8.55
N SER A 466 -0.97 -25.57 8.35
CA SER A 466 -1.49 -26.56 7.43
C SER A 466 -1.46 -26.08 5.98
N SER A 467 -1.85 -24.84 5.72
CA SER A 467 -1.83 -24.24 4.39
C SER A 467 -0.49 -23.64 4.01
N GLY A 468 0.33 -23.22 4.99
CA GLY A 468 1.52 -22.41 4.75
C GLY A 468 1.20 -20.99 4.32
N ILE A 469 -0.06 -20.58 4.30
CA ILE A 469 -0.47 -19.23 3.96
C ILE A 469 -0.02 -18.29 5.08
N ARG A 470 0.50 -17.15 4.66
CA ARG A 470 1.08 -16.11 5.51
C ARG A 470 0.10 -14.96 5.61
N VAL A 471 -0.24 -14.53 6.82
CA VAL A 471 -1.20 -13.45 7.04
C VAL A 471 -0.53 -12.30 7.79
N ARG A 472 -0.53 -11.13 7.18
CA ARG A 472 0.02 -9.90 7.77
C ARG A 472 -1.00 -9.31 8.74
N ILE A 473 -0.57 -9.06 9.98
CA ILE A 473 -1.39 -8.46 11.04
C ILE A 473 -0.60 -7.28 11.65
N PRO A 474 -1.07 -6.04 11.47
CA PRO A 474 -0.43 -4.86 12.07
C PRO A 474 -0.64 -4.81 13.59
N LEU A 475 0.37 -4.30 14.33
CA LEU A 475 0.35 -4.26 15.79
C LEU A 475 -0.10 -2.93 16.35
N VAL A 476 0.12 -1.83 15.63
CA VAL A 476 -0.03 -0.48 16.18
C VAL A 476 -1.18 0.25 15.51
N PHE A 477 -2.09 0.79 16.30
CA PHE A 477 -2.99 1.85 15.85
C PHE A 477 -2.31 3.20 16.09
N ASN A 478 -1.95 3.87 14.99
CA ASN A 478 -1.34 5.19 15.00
C ASN A 478 -2.45 6.25 15.08
N HIS A 479 -2.83 6.61 16.30
CA HIS A 479 -3.90 7.57 16.53
C HIS A 479 -3.42 8.99 16.29
N MET A 480 -3.90 9.62 15.22
CA MET A 480 -3.50 10.96 14.81
C MET A 480 -4.06 12.06 15.69
N THR A 481 -3.35 13.21 15.75
CA THR A 481 -3.84 14.46 16.39
C THR A 481 -4.71 15.26 15.42
N VAL A 482 -5.72 14.65 14.80
CA VAL A 482 -6.68 15.35 13.94
C VAL A 482 -7.98 15.59 14.68
N THR A 483 -8.62 16.70 14.40
CA THR A 483 -9.84 17.13 15.11
C THR A 483 -11.12 16.65 14.41
N ARG A 484 -11.08 16.48 13.10
CA ARG A 484 -12.23 16.05 12.28
C ARG A 484 -11.84 14.94 11.32
N TYR A 485 -12.65 13.90 11.24
CA TYR A 485 -12.48 12.80 10.31
C TYR A 485 -13.80 12.05 10.09
N ASP A 486 -13.94 11.38 8.95
CA ASP A 486 -15.05 10.45 8.71
C ASP A 486 -14.75 9.10 9.42
N PRO A 487 -15.60 8.66 10.37
CA PRO A 487 -15.41 7.38 11.05
C PRO A 487 -15.49 6.17 10.11
N ARG A 488 -16.02 6.33 8.90
CA ARG A 488 -16.03 5.28 7.88
C ARG A 488 -14.69 5.14 7.15
N GLY A 489 -13.79 6.11 7.28
CA GLY A 489 -12.49 6.17 6.60
C GLY A 489 -12.51 7.04 5.35
N GLY A 490 -11.34 7.17 4.74
CA GLY A 490 -11.11 8.12 3.66
C GLY A 490 -10.82 9.54 4.15
N ILE A 491 -10.31 10.37 3.23
CA ILE A 491 -10.20 11.82 3.42
C ILE A 491 -10.82 12.47 2.17
N SER A 492 -11.80 13.34 2.39
CA SER A 492 -12.35 14.15 1.30
C SER A 492 -11.45 15.37 1.08
N PRO A 493 -11.05 15.68 -0.16
CA PRO A 493 -10.35 16.91 -0.46
C PRO A 493 -11.28 18.13 -0.31
N ASP A 494 -10.68 19.32 -0.16
CA ASP A 494 -11.43 20.59 -0.10
C ASP A 494 -12.07 20.91 -1.47
N VAL A 495 -11.42 20.49 -2.55
CA VAL A 495 -11.94 20.58 -3.92
C VAL A 495 -11.87 19.19 -4.54
N LEU A 496 -13.02 18.53 -4.61
CA LEU A 496 -13.12 17.22 -5.25
C LEU A 496 -13.03 17.36 -6.78
N VAL A 497 -12.08 16.66 -7.37
CA VAL A 497 -11.90 16.55 -8.81
C VAL A 497 -11.73 15.08 -9.16
N GLU A 498 -12.70 14.53 -9.86
CA GLU A 498 -12.66 13.14 -10.32
C GLU A 498 -12.18 13.12 -11.79
N GLU A 499 -11.31 12.15 -12.11
CA GLU A 499 -10.85 11.94 -13.48
C GLU A 499 -12.02 11.46 -14.35
N THR A 500 -12.17 12.04 -15.54
CA THR A 500 -13.15 11.59 -16.53
C THR A 500 -12.45 10.86 -17.68
N VAL A 501 -13.20 9.99 -18.37
CA VAL A 501 -12.70 9.30 -19.58
C VAL A 501 -12.30 10.30 -20.66
N GLU A 502 -13.02 11.42 -20.78
CA GLU A 502 -12.72 12.47 -21.74
C GLU A 502 -11.37 13.13 -21.43
N HIS A 503 -11.14 13.55 -20.18
CA HIS A 503 -9.86 14.15 -19.76
C HIS A 503 -8.70 13.17 -19.92
N PHE A 504 -8.90 11.90 -19.55
CA PHE A 504 -7.88 10.86 -19.74
C PHE A 504 -7.50 10.71 -21.22
N ARG A 505 -8.50 10.65 -22.12
CA ARG A 505 -8.29 10.53 -23.58
C ARG A 505 -7.60 11.75 -24.18
N ALA A 506 -7.92 12.92 -23.66
CA ALA A 506 -7.29 14.19 -24.07
C ALA A 506 -5.86 14.37 -23.50
N GLY A 507 -5.41 13.52 -22.60
CA GLY A 507 -4.16 13.69 -21.85
C GLY A 507 -4.18 14.94 -20.95
N HIS A 508 -5.37 15.37 -20.51
CA HIS A 508 -5.57 16.57 -19.71
C HIS A 508 -5.54 16.25 -18.22
N ASP A 509 -4.65 16.91 -17.46
CA ASP A 509 -4.57 16.81 -16.01
C ASP A 509 -5.48 17.84 -15.35
N GLU A 510 -6.78 17.51 -15.24
CA GLU A 510 -7.78 18.40 -14.64
C GLU A 510 -7.50 18.69 -13.17
N VAL A 511 -6.94 17.73 -12.43
CA VAL A 511 -6.57 17.92 -11.02
C VAL A 511 -5.52 19.00 -10.87
N LEU A 512 -4.47 18.94 -11.71
CA LEU A 512 -3.42 19.97 -11.73
C LEU A 512 -3.97 21.31 -12.22
N ALA A 513 -4.83 21.31 -13.24
CA ALA A 513 -5.47 22.53 -13.76
C ALA A 513 -6.33 23.20 -12.68
N GLN A 514 -7.11 22.42 -11.93
CA GLN A 514 -7.92 22.94 -10.82
C GLN A 514 -7.07 23.46 -9.66
N ALA A 515 -5.94 22.81 -9.34
CA ALA A 515 -5.01 23.30 -8.33
C ALA A 515 -4.42 24.66 -8.70
N LEU A 516 -4.06 24.86 -9.97
CA LEU A 516 -3.57 26.15 -10.48
C LEU A 516 -4.64 27.24 -10.41
N LYS A 517 -5.93 26.90 -10.68
CA LYS A 517 -7.06 27.82 -10.48
C LYS A 517 -7.24 28.18 -9.01
N THR A 518 -7.13 27.19 -8.12
CA THR A 518 -7.24 27.36 -6.66
C THR A 518 -6.21 28.35 -6.12
N LEU A 519 -4.95 28.28 -6.58
CA LEU A 519 -3.87 29.21 -6.24
C LEU A 519 -4.02 30.60 -6.92
N GLY A 520 -4.79 30.73 -7.98
CA GLY A 520 -5.02 32.00 -8.67
C GLY A 520 -6.27 32.75 -8.22
N ALA A 521 -7.10 32.12 -7.36
CA ALA A 521 -8.35 32.69 -6.86
C ALA A 521 -8.20 33.41 -5.50
N ALA A 522 -6.97 33.46 -4.96
CA ALA A 522 -6.63 34.12 -3.69
C ALA A 522 -6.11 35.54 -3.89
#